data_3d8fcc221ea9c949a73bc11cbba8ee76
#
_entry.id   3d8fcc221ea9c949a73bc11cbba8ee76
#
_cell.length_a   1.000
_cell.length_b   1.000
_cell.length_c   1.000
_cell.angle_alpha   90.00
_cell.angle_beta   90.00
_cell.angle_gamma   90.00
#
_symmetry.space_group_name_H-M   'P 1'
#
loop_
_entity.id
_entity.type
_entity.pdbx_description
1 polymer ?
#
loop_
_entity_poly.entity_id
_entity_poly.type
_entity_poly.pdbx_seq_one_letter_code
_entity_poly.pdbx_strand_id
1 'polypeptide(L)'
;DLLVRLMVGREVEPPRLGFPPGKRPLLEVRDLFVPRRGVPVQGVSFVLWEGEILGVAGVAGRGQKELVEALAGLRPYRGEVRFLGAPLPRDPARLHALGGAHIPEDRAMGVVGTMSVAENLALRRYARFARRGLLSRRAMEEKASELIRRFGIQTPSPRTPVRFLSGGNVQKVILARELGEG
;
A
#
# COMPACT_ATOMS: atom_id res chain seq x y z
N ASP A 1 19.70 -22.70 -6.40
CA ASP A 1 18.60 -22.96 -5.45
C ASP A 1 19.05 -23.27 -4.03
N LEU A 2 20.17 -24.02 -3.81
CA LEU A 2 20.70 -24.28 -2.46
C LEU A 2 21.05 -22.97 -1.71
N LEU A 3 21.66 -22.00 -2.40
CA LEU A 3 22.05 -20.71 -1.82
C LEU A 3 20.83 -19.90 -1.35
N VAL A 4 19.79 -19.87 -2.17
CA VAL A 4 18.52 -19.19 -1.84
C VAL A 4 17.87 -19.85 -0.61
N ARG A 5 17.85 -21.17 -0.56
CA ARG A 5 17.32 -21.92 0.58
C ARG A 5 18.11 -21.66 1.86
N LEU A 6 19.44 -21.58 1.79
CA LEU A 6 20.30 -21.26 2.94
C LEU A 6 20.11 -19.81 3.41
N MET A 7 19.89 -18.86 2.50
CA MET A 7 19.67 -17.44 2.83
C MET A 7 18.28 -17.16 3.37
N VAL A 8 17.24 -17.82 2.85
CA VAL A 8 15.83 -17.55 3.19
C VAL A 8 15.30 -18.52 4.26
N GLY A 9 16.01 -19.64 4.52
CA GLY A 9 15.65 -20.65 5.51
C GLY A 9 14.47 -21.55 5.10
N ARG A 10 13.93 -21.38 3.89
CA ARG A 10 12.85 -22.18 3.31
C ARG A 10 12.95 -22.24 1.80
N GLU A 11 12.28 -23.21 1.21
CA GLU A 11 12.09 -23.27 -0.23
C GLU A 11 11.18 -22.12 -0.69
N VAL A 12 11.63 -21.37 -1.70
CA VAL A 12 10.85 -20.27 -2.28
C VAL A 12 10.23 -20.79 -3.56
N GLU A 13 8.95 -21.13 -3.50
CA GLU A 13 8.21 -21.41 -4.72
C GLU A 13 7.86 -20.06 -5.40
N PRO A 14 8.09 -19.95 -6.73
CA PRO A 14 7.62 -18.79 -7.46
C PRO A 14 6.10 -18.71 -7.35
N PRO A 15 5.53 -17.49 -7.15
CA PRO A 15 4.08 -17.34 -7.07
C PRO A 15 3.46 -17.85 -8.38
N ARG A 16 2.47 -18.72 -8.28
CA ARG A 16 1.65 -19.13 -9.44
C ARG A 16 0.79 -17.94 -9.84
N LEU A 17 1.27 -17.16 -10.80
CA LEU A 17 0.50 -16.10 -11.44
C LEU A 17 -0.50 -16.76 -12.38
N GLY A 18 -1.77 -16.81 -12.04
CA GLY A 18 -2.76 -17.53 -12.85
C GLY A 18 -4.20 -17.36 -12.41
N PHE A 19 -4.59 -16.16 -12.02
CA PHE A 19 -6.01 -15.84 -12.01
C PHE A 19 -6.36 -15.20 -13.36
N PRO A 20 -7.33 -15.75 -14.13
CA PRO A 20 -7.81 -15.04 -15.31
C PRO A 20 -8.33 -13.66 -14.85
N PRO A 21 -8.04 -12.58 -15.59
CA PRO A 21 -8.56 -11.27 -15.26
C PRO A 21 -10.07 -11.32 -15.20
N GLY A 22 -10.64 -10.69 -14.19
CA GLY A 22 -12.09 -10.54 -14.04
C GLY A 22 -12.69 -9.78 -15.24
N LYS A 23 -14.00 -9.83 -15.37
CA LYS A 23 -14.72 -9.13 -16.44
C LYS A 23 -14.99 -7.65 -16.14
N ARG A 24 -14.63 -7.20 -14.92
CA ARG A 24 -14.92 -5.84 -14.44
C ARG A 24 -13.65 -4.99 -14.44
N PRO A 25 -13.62 -3.83 -15.14
CA PRO A 25 -12.52 -2.90 -15.01
C PRO A 25 -12.55 -2.25 -13.63
N LEU A 26 -11.42 -2.25 -12.93
CA LEU A 26 -11.24 -1.59 -11.64
C LEU A 26 -10.68 -0.19 -11.78
N LEU A 27 -9.68 -0.02 -12.66
CA LEU A 27 -9.03 1.27 -12.92
C LEU A 27 -8.90 1.46 -14.43
N GLU A 28 -9.45 2.54 -14.92
CA GLU A 28 -9.31 2.97 -16.31
C GLU A 28 -8.53 4.28 -16.35
N VAL A 29 -7.46 4.32 -17.11
CA VAL A 29 -6.61 5.49 -17.29
C VAL A 29 -6.55 5.85 -18.77
N ARG A 30 -6.84 7.12 -19.11
CA ARG A 30 -6.80 7.63 -20.49
C ARG A 30 -6.02 8.94 -20.54
N ASP A 31 -5.02 8.98 -21.38
CA ASP A 31 -4.17 10.14 -21.66
C ASP A 31 -3.68 10.86 -20.39
N LEU A 32 -3.22 10.07 -19.42
CA LEU A 32 -2.74 10.60 -18.14
C LEU A 32 -1.47 11.44 -18.37
N PHE A 33 -1.53 12.66 -17.85
CA PHE A 33 -0.38 13.58 -17.75
C PHE A 33 -0.13 13.93 -16.30
N VAL A 34 1.10 13.70 -15.80
CA VAL A 34 1.51 14.08 -14.45
C VAL A 34 2.70 15.04 -14.52
N PRO A 35 2.55 16.28 -14.02
CA PRO A 35 3.64 17.24 -14.01
C PRO A 35 4.75 16.81 -13.06
N ARG A 36 6.01 17.02 -13.50
CA ARG A 36 7.22 16.83 -12.68
C ARG A 36 8.35 17.72 -13.17
N ARG A 37 9.41 17.84 -12.37
CA ARG A 37 10.65 18.48 -12.82
C ARG A 37 11.34 17.60 -13.88
N GLY A 38 11.71 18.13 -15.01
CA GLY A 38 12.23 17.40 -16.17
C GLY A 38 11.12 16.86 -17.07
N VAL A 39 11.29 15.65 -17.60
CA VAL A 39 10.31 15.05 -18.53
C VAL A 39 9.06 14.62 -17.77
N PRO A 40 7.87 15.15 -18.09
CA PRO A 40 6.62 14.76 -17.43
C PRO A 40 6.21 13.32 -17.80
N VAL A 41 5.36 12.73 -16.99
CA VAL A 41 4.62 11.52 -17.39
C VAL A 41 3.49 11.97 -18.32
N GLN A 42 3.43 11.44 -19.54
CA GLN A 42 2.42 11.86 -20.53
C GLN A 42 1.96 10.72 -21.42
N GLY A 43 0.70 10.79 -21.82
CA GLY A 43 0.11 9.85 -22.76
C GLY A 43 -0.06 8.44 -22.20
N VAL A 44 -0.13 8.29 -20.87
CA VAL A 44 -0.28 6.96 -20.26
C VAL A 44 -1.75 6.55 -20.27
N SER A 45 -2.02 5.43 -20.92
CA SER A 45 -3.37 4.85 -21.01
C SER A 45 -3.31 3.35 -20.78
N PHE A 46 -4.17 2.84 -19.88
CA PHE A 46 -4.30 1.41 -19.61
C PHE A 46 -5.63 1.12 -18.87
N VAL A 47 -5.98 -0.15 -18.80
CA VAL A 47 -7.07 -0.65 -17.98
C VAL A 47 -6.53 -1.74 -17.07
N LEU A 48 -6.87 -1.68 -15.77
CA LEU A 48 -6.62 -2.72 -14.80
C LEU A 48 -7.94 -3.43 -14.47
N TRP A 49 -7.94 -4.74 -14.60
CA TRP A 49 -9.11 -5.58 -14.39
C TRP A 49 -9.12 -6.21 -12.99
N GLU A 50 -10.28 -6.64 -12.57
CA GLU A 50 -10.43 -7.38 -11.31
C GLU A 50 -9.56 -8.65 -11.31
N GLY A 51 -8.78 -8.86 -10.21
CA GLY A 51 -7.85 -9.98 -10.09
C GLY A 51 -6.57 -9.87 -10.92
N GLU A 52 -6.40 -8.79 -11.71
CA GLU A 52 -5.20 -8.57 -12.52
C GLU A 52 -4.07 -7.93 -11.71
N ILE A 53 -2.83 -8.28 -12.05
CA ILE A 53 -1.61 -7.60 -11.62
C ILE A 53 -0.98 -6.91 -12.82
N LEU A 54 -1.05 -5.58 -12.88
CA LEU A 54 -0.40 -4.79 -13.92
C LEU A 54 1.01 -4.40 -13.48
N GLY A 55 2.03 -4.89 -14.19
CA GLY A 55 3.41 -4.51 -13.96
C GLY A 55 3.77 -3.21 -14.70
N VAL A 56 4.39 -2.27 -14.00
CA VAL A 56 4.94 -1.04 -14.59
C VAL A 56 6.46 -1.10 -14.51
N ALA A 57 7.12 -1.28 -15.66
CA ALA A 57 8.57 -1.34 -15.76
C ALA A 57 9.15 -0.05 -16.32
N GLY A 58 10.36 0.29 -15.89
CA GLY A 58 11.09 1.45 -16.39
C GLY A 58 12.39 1.69 -15.62
N VAL A 59 13.26 2.52 -16.18
CA VAL A 59 14.48 2.96 -15.50
C VAL A 59 14.10 3.87 -14.31
N ALA A 60 14.78 3.70 -13.19
CA ALA A 60 14.53 4.50 -11.98
C ALA A 60 14.53 6.02 -12.29
N GLY A 61 13.59 6.74 -11.69
CA GLY A 61 13.45 8.18 -11.91
C GLY A 61 12.79 8.60 -13.22
N ARG A 62 12.12 7.67 -13.93
CA ARG A 62 11.43 7.98 -15.20
C ARG A 62 9.93 8.23 -15.08
N GLY A 63 9.41 8.39 -13.86
CA GLY A 63 8.02 8.80 -13.63
C GLY A 63 7.12 7.76 -12.99
N GLN A 64 7.62 6.57 -12.68
CA GLN A 64 6.83 5.51 -12.01
C GLN A 64 6.26 6.01 -10.68
N LYS A 65 7.08 6.70 -9.89
CA LYS A 65 6.65 7.29 -8.61
C LYS A 65 5.53 8.30 -8.80
N GLU A 66 5.73 9.23 -9.75
CA GLU A 66 4.74 10.27 -10.05
C GLU A 66 3.42 9.68 -10.56
N LEU A 67 3.49 8.63 -11.38
CA LEU A 67 2.32 7.90 -11.86
C LEU A 67 1.53 7.31 -10.67
N VAL A 68 2.21 6.56 -9.79
CA VAL A 68 1.58 5.92 -8.63
C VAL A 68 1.03 6.95 -7.64
N GLU A 69 1.77 8.04 -7.36
CA GLU A 69 1.29 9.13 -6.50
C GLU A 69 0.05 9.82 -7.07
N ALA A 70 -0.03 10.01 -8.39
CA ALA A 70 -1.21 10.58 -9.05
C ALA A 70 -2.43 9.66 -8.89
N LEU A 71 -2.25 8.36 -9.13
CA LEU A 71 -3.31 7.36 -8.96
C LEU A 71 -3.71 7.15 -7.49
N ALA A 72 -2.81 7.44 -6.55
CA ALA A 72 -3.10 7.43 -5.11
C ALA A 72 -3.77 8.72 -4.60
N GLY A 73 -4.04 9.71 -5.48
CA GLY A 73 -4.62 11.01 -5.10
C GLY A 73 -3.64 11.96 -4.40
N LEU A 74 -2.33 11.64 -4.41
CA LEU A 74 -1.29 12.40 -3.73
C LEU A 74 -0.67 13.49 -4.62
N ARG A 75 -0.95 13.48 -5.91
CA ARG A 75 -0.37 14.39 -6.90
C ARG A 75 -1.43 14.82 -7.92
N PRO A 76 -1.43 16.10 -8.36
CA PRO A 76 -2.32 16.54 -9.43
C PRO A 76 -1.94 15.89 -10.77
N TYR A 77 -2.96 15.63 -11.57
CA TYR A 77 -2.82 15.09 -12.92
C TYR A 77 -3.85 15.70 -13.86
N ARG A 78 -3.64 15.53 -15.18
CA ARG A 78 -4.60 15.78 -16.25
C ARG A 78 -4.92 14.46 -16.96
N GLY A 79 -5.99 14.41 -17.71
CA GLY A 79 -6.48 13.19 -18.34
C GLY A 79 -7.68 12.61 -17.60
N GLU A 80 -8.21 11.52 -18.07
CA GLU A 80 -9.35 10.84 -17.47
C GLU A 80 -8.89 9.61 -16.71
N VAL A 81 -9.26 9.53 -15.42
CA VAL A 81 -9.02 8.35 -14.60
C VAL A 81 -10.32 7.98 -13.90
N ARG A 82 -10.73 6.72 -14.08
CA ARG A 82 -11.90 6.13 -13.41
C ARG A 82 -11.48 4.99 -12.51
N PHE A 83 -12.07 4.95 -11.32
CA PHE A 83 -11.91 3.87 -10.36
C PHE A 83 -13.28 3.32 -10.01
N LEU A 84 -13.49 2.01 -10.20
CA LEU A 84 -14.78 1.33 -10.03
C LEU A 84 -15.90 1.97 -10.86
N GLY A 85 -15.58 2.45 -12.08
CA GLY A 85 -16.52 3.07 -13.00
C GLY A 85 -16.84 4.55 -12.72
N ALA A 86 -16.38 5.13 -11.60
CA ALA A 86 -16.55 6.53 -11.25
C ALA A 86 -15.23 7.32 -11.40
N PRO A 87 -15.27 8.66 -11.52
CA PRO A 87 -14.05 9.46 -11.52
C PRO A 87 -13.18 9.17 -10.29
N LEU A 88 -11.87 9.01 -10.49
CA LEU A 88 -10.93 8.74 -9.41
C LEU A 88 -10.97 9.86 -8.36
N PRO A 89 -11.19 9.56 -7.07
CA PRO A 89 -11.11 10.55 -6.02
C PRO A 89 -9.72 11.19 -5.96
N ARG A 90 -9.66 12.51 -5.89
CA ARG A 90 -8.40 13.26 -5.68
C ARG A 90 -8.04 13.40 -4.20
N ASP A 91 -8.76 12.75 -3.34
CA ASP A 91 -8.57 12.69 -1.91
C ASP A 91 -8.18 11.25 -1.52
N PRO A 92 -6.96 11.04 -0.98
CA PRO A 92 -6.49 9.72 -0.58
C PRO A 92 -7.41 9.02 0.44
N ALA A 93 -8.08 9.77 1.31
CA ALA A 93 -9.00 9.20 2.30
C ALA A 93 -10.24 8.60 1.63
N ARG A 94 -10.80 9.28 0.61
CA ARG A 94 -11.91 8.76 -0.19
C ARG A 94 -11.50 7.55 -1.02
N LEU A 95 -10.31 7.58 -1.64
CA LEU A 95 -9.80 6.45 -2.39
C LEU A 95 -9.64 5.23 -1.47
N HIS A 96 -9.10 5.43 -0.28
CA HIS A 96 -8.98 4.36 0.72
C HIS A 96 -10.35 3.81 1.16
N ALA A 97 -11.35 4.66 1.36
CA ALA A 97 -12.71 4.22 1.70
C ALA A 97 -13.35 3.34 0.62
N LEU A 98 -12.93 3.51 -0.64
CA LEU A 98 -13.33 2.67 -1.77
C LEU A 98 -12.47 1.40 -1.95
N GLY A 99 -11.54 1.12 -1.03
CA GLY A 99 -10.66 -0.05 -1.08
C GLY A 99 -9.31 0.18 -1.77
N GLY A 100 -9.01 1.41 -2.21
CA GLY A 100 -7.69 1.74 -2.75
C GLY A 100 -6.62 1.74 -1.65
N ALA A 101 -5.47 1.13 -1.91
CA ALA A 101 -4.33 1.10 -1.00
C ALA A 101 -3.07 1.61 -1.71
N HIS A 102 -2.20 2.31 -0.99
CA HIS A 102 -0.94 2.82 -1.52
C HIS A 102 0.22 2.41 -0.61
N ILE A 103 1.18 1.71 -1.19
CA ILE A 103 2.41 1.30 -0.51
C ILE A 103 3.55 2.12 -1.12
N PRO A 104 4.14 3.07 -0.39
CA PRO A 104 5.20 3.92 -0.92
C PRO A 104 6.50 3.12 -1.15
N GLU A 105 7.28 3.54 -2.14
CA GLU A 105 8.60 3.01 -2.43
C GLU A 105 9.54 3.19 -1.23
N ASP A 106 9.57 4.39 -0.66
CA ASP A 106 10.32 4.69 0.57
C ASP A 106 9.50 4.30 1.80
N ARG A 107 9.97 3.30 2.52
CA ARG A 107 9.37 2.79 3.75
C ARG A 107 9.26 3.86 4.85
N ALA A 108 10.21 4.80 4.91
CA ALA A 108 10.19 5.86 5.90
C ALA A 108 8.99 6.80 5.72
N MET A 109 8.52 6.97 4.48
CA MET A 109 7.31 7.73 4.16
C MET A 109 6.02 6.98 4.53
N GLY A 110 6.11 5.68 4.74
CA GLY A 110 4.97 4.81 5.03
C GLY A 110 4.62 4.69 6.52
N VAL A 111 5.46 5.14 7.44
CA VAL A 111 5.28 4.95 8.89
C VAL A 111 5.65 6.21 9.68
N VAL A 112 5.14 6.30 10.90
CA VAL A 112 5.59 7.28 11.89
C VAL A 112 6.53 6.55 12.86
N GLY A 113 7.83 6.73 12.69
CA GLY A 113 8.86 5.95 13.39
C GLY A 113 8.81 6.02 14.92
N THR A 114 8.34 7.14 15.49
CA THR A 114 8.19 7.35 16.93
C THR A 114 6.94 6.67 17.51
N MET A 115 5.93 6.39 16.68
CA MET A 115 4.74 5.67 17.08
C MET A 115 5.00 4.17 17.18
N SER A 116 4.26 3.49 18.04
CA SER A 116 4.28 2.04 18.20
C SER A 116 3.78 1.31 16.95
N VAL A 117 4.05 0.00 16.87
CA VAL A 117 3.49 -0.88 15.83
C VAL A 117 1.96 -0.80 15.84
N ALA A 118 1.33 -0.86 17.03
CA ALA A 118 -0.13 -0.78 17.15
C ALA A 118 -0.70 0.54 16.62
N GLU A 119 -0.08 1.66 16.96
CA GLU A 119 -0.49 2.97 16.46
C GLU A 119 -0.30 3.10 14.95
N ASN A 120 0.83 2.64 14.40
CA ASN A 120 1.05 2.64 12.95
C ASN A 120 0.04 1.77 12.20
N LEU A 121 -0.34 0.60 12.73
CA LEU A 121 -1.36 -0.26 12.16
C LEU A 121 -2.76 0.38 12.20
N ALA A 122 -3.05 1.18 13.23
CA ALA A 122 -4.33 1.85 13.41
C ALA A 122 -4.48 3.16 12.60
N LEU A 123 -3.38 3.76 12.09
CA LEU A 123 -3.35 5.11 11.51
C LEU A 123 -4.49 5.40 10.52
N ARG A 124 -4.78 4.47 9.60
CA ARG A 124 -5.82 4.68 8.58
C ARG A 124 -7.24 4.48 9.06
N ARG A 125 -7.39 3.80 10.18
CA ARG A 125 -8.70 3.37 10.71
C ARG A 125 -8.85 3.70 12.18
N TYR A 126 -8.13 4.71 12.67
CA TYR A 126 -8.14 5.12 14.07
C TYR A 126 -9.56 5.38 14.61
N ALA A 127 -10.46 5.86 13.75
CA ALA A 127 -11.86 6.09 14.14
C ALA A 127 -12.58 4.83 14.63
N ARG A 128 -12.19 3.62 14.15
CA ARG A 128 -12.74 2.35 14.64
C ARG A 128 -12.34 2.03 16.08
N PHE A 129 -11.25 2.62 16.53
CA PHE A 129 -10.74 2.46 17.90
C PHE A 129 -11.16 3.60 18.82
N ALA A 130 -11.89 4.59 18.29
CA ALA A 130 -12.41 5.71 19.07
C ALA A 130 -13.79 5.37 19.64
N ARG A 131 -13.95 5.62 20.96
CA ARG A 131 -15.22 5.52 21.65
C ARG A 131 -15.43 6.79 22.45
N ARG A 132 -16.52 7.53 22.19
CA ARG A 132 -16.82 8.83 22.80
C ARG A 132 -15.67 9.84 22.72
N GLY A 133 -14.96 9.86 21.57
CA GLY A 133 -13.83 10.78 21.34
C GLY A 133 -12.49 10.34 21.93
N LEU A 134 -12.42 9.21 22.64
CA LEU A 134 -11.19 8.65 23.21
C LEU A 134 -10.75 7.40 22.45
N LEU A 135 -9.45 7.32 22.12
CA LEU A 135 -8.85 6.16 21.48
C LEU A 135 -8.61 5.05 22.51
N SER A 136 -9.10 3.84 22.22
CA SER A 136 -8.85 2.66 23.03
C SER A 136 -7.51 2.03 22.66
N ARG A 137 -6.47 2.28 23.45
CA ARG A 137 -5.15 1.63 23.29
C ARG A 137 -5.26 0.11 23.32
N ARG A 138 -6.06 -0.42 24.22
CA ARG A 138 -6.28 -1.86 24.35
C ARG A 138 -6.83 -2.47 23.06
N ALA A 139 -7.86 -1.87 22.45
CA ALA A 139 -8.42 -2.36 21.20
C ALA A 139 -7.43 -2.27 20.03
N MET A 140 -6.59 -1.21 19.97
CA MET A 140 -5.52 -1.11 18.98
C MET A 140 -4.47 -2.22 19.17
N GLU A 141 -4.04 -2.49 20.40
CA GLU A 141 -3.06 -3.53 20.71
C GLU A 141 -3.58 -4.95 20.43
N GLU A 142 -4.85 -5.22 20.74
CA GLU A 142 -5.52 -6.49 20.43
C GLU A 142 -5.54 -6.74 18.92
N LYS A 143 -5.97 -5.74 18.13
CA LYS A 143 -5.98 -5.84 16.65
C LYS A 143 -4.56 -5.92 16.08
N ALA A 144 -3.64 -5.15 16.61
CA ALA A 144 -2.23 -5.22 16.22
C ALA A 144 -1.63 -6.59 16.45
N SER A 145 -1.94 -7.25 17.58
CA SER A 145 -1.46 -8.59 17.88
C SER A 145 -1.96 -9.64 16.88
N GLU A 146 -3.18 -9.50 16.37
CA GLU A 146 -3.71 -10.32 15.28
C GLU A 146 -2.91 -10.13 13.99
N LEU A 147 -2.73 -8.85 13.57
CA LEU A 147 -2.03 -8.51 12.34
C LEU A 147 -0.54 -8.87 12.40
N ILE A 148 0.11 -8.69 13.56
CA ILE A 148 1.49 -9.10 13.80
C ILE A 148 1.68 -10.59 13.51
N ARG A 149 0.78 -11.44 14.02
CA ARG A 149 0.82 -12.88 13.76
C ARG A 149 0.53 -13.20 12.30
N ARG A 150 -0.52 -12.62 11.72
CA ARG A 150 -0.96 -12.88 10.33
C ARG A 150 0.11 -12.51 9.30
N PHE A 151 0.81 -11.38 9.49
CA PHE A 151 1.83 -10.88 8.57
C PHE A 151 3.27 -11.27 8.98
N GLY A 152 3.44 -12.00 10.07
CA GLY A 152 4.76 -12.45 10.55
C GLY A 152 5.70 -11.29 10.88
N ILE A 153 5.15 -10.21 11.49
CA ILE A 153 5.95 -9.05 11.91
C ILE A 153 6.77 -9.44 13.14
N GLN A 154 8.09 -9.33 13.02
CA GLN A 154 8.99 -9.60 14.14
C GLN A 154 9.12 -8.33 14.98
N THR A 155 8.52 -8.34 16.15
CA THR A 155 8.54 -7.24 17.13
C THR A 155 8.42 -7.80 18.53
N PRO A 156 9.12 -7.21 19.55
CA PRO A 156 8.97 -7.62 20.95
C PRO A 156 7.55 -7.47 21.48
N SER A 157 6.84 -6.41 21.06
CA SER A 157 5.45 -6.17 21.46
C SER A 157 4.74 -5.23 20.47
N PRO A 158 3.39 -5.16 20.50
CA PRO A 158 2.64 -4.15 19.75
C PRO A 158 2.98 -2.70 20.16
N ARG A 159 3.54 -2.49 21.34
CA ARG A 159 3.94 -1.18 21.89
C ARG A 159 5.31 -0.72 21.40
N THR A 160 6.09 -1.58 20.76
CA THR A 160 7.43 -1.24 20.30
C THR A 160 7.36 -0.14 19.23
N PRO A 161 8.10 0.97 19.36
CA PRO A 161 8.18 2.00 18.34
C PRO A 161 8.76 1.44 17.03
N VAL A 162 8.16 1.79 15.89
CA VAL A 162 8.51 1.21 14.59
C VAL A 162 9.95 1.49 14.19
N ARG A 163 10.54 2.59 14.64
CA ARG A 163 11.97 2.92 14.40
C ARG A 163 12.97 1.86 14.89
N PHE A 164 12.56 0.99 15.81
CA PHE A 164 13.41 -0.09 16.31
C PHE A 164 13.27 -1.41 15.54
N LEU A 165 12.41 -1.43 14.52
CA LEU A 165 12.22 -2.60 13.67
C LEU A 165 13.22 -2.60 12.51
N SER A 166 13.57 -3.80 12.03
CA SER A 166 14.31 -3.93 10.78
C SER A 166 13.47 -3.43 9.60
N GLY A 167 14.13 -3.00 8.52
CA GLY A 167 13.45 -2.49 7.33
C GLY A 167 12.42 -3.47 6.73
N GLY A 168 12.68 -4.77 6.81
CA GLY A 168 11.72 -5.80 6.37
C GLY A 168 10.47 -5.87 7.26
N ASN A 169 10.62 -5.67 8.57
CA ASN A 169 9.47 -5.63 9.48
C ASN A 169 8.69 -4.31 9.35
N VAL A 170 9.35 -3.18 9.09
CA VAL A 170 8.67 -1.92 8.73
C VAL A 170 7.80 -2.12 7.48
N GLN A 171 8.32 -2.79 6.45
CA GLN A 171 7.56 -3.12 5.24
C GLN A 171 6.32 -3.97 5.55
N LYS A 172 6.47 -4.99 6.41
CA LYS A 172 5.35 -5.82 6.85
C LYS A 172 4.29 -5.03 7.63
N VAL A 173 4.69 -4.04 8.44
CA VAL A 173 3.73 -3.13 9.13
C VAL A 173 2.92 -2.35 8.12
N ILE A 174 3.56 -1.80 7.07
CA ILE A 174 2.85 -1.07 6.00
C ILE A 174 1.87 -2.01 5.28
N LEU A 175 2.34 -3.19 4.86
CA LEU A 175 1.51 -4.20 4.19
C LEU A 175 0.31 -4.62 5.06
N ALA A 176 0.55 -4.89 6.34
CA ALA A 176 -0.50 -5.29 7.27
C ALA A 176 -1.57 -4.20 7.46
N ARG A 177 -1.15 -2.92 7.51
CA ARG A 177 -2.07 -1.78 7.59
C ARG A 177 -2.90 -1.62 6.32
N GLU A 178 -2.26 -1.75 5.15
CA GLU A 178 -2.91 -1.51 3.86
C GLU A 178 -3.82 -2.68 3.43
N LEU A 179 -3.40 -3.93 3.68
CA LEU A 179 -4.02 -5.14 3.14
C LEU A 179 -4.66 -6.03 4.22
N GLY A 180 -4.45 -5.73 5.50
CA GLY A 180 -4.81 -6.63 6.60
C GLY A 180 -6.31 -6.75 6.88
N GLU A 181 -7.14 -5.92 6.27
CA GLU A 181 -8.59 -5.88 6.48
C GLU A 181 -9.37 -5.87 5.16
N GLY A 182 -8.89 -6.67 4.20
CA GLY A 182 -9.69 -7.02 3.02
C GLY A 182 -10.76 -8.03 3.36
#